data_c7e244096d71be29a579ce2cb199cf88
#
_entry.id   c7e244096d71be29a579ce2cb199cf88
#
_cell.length_a   1.000
_cell.length_b   1.000
_cell.length_c   1.000
_cell.angle_alpha   90.00
_cell.angle_beta   90.00
_cell.angle_gamma   90.00
#
_symmetry.space_group_name_H-M   'P 1'
#
loop_
_entity.id
_entity.type
_entity.pdbx_description
1 polymer ?
#
loop_
_entity_poly.entity_id
_entity_poly.type
_entity_poly.pdbx_seq_one_letter_code
_entity_poly.pdbx_strand_id
1 'polypeptide(L)'
;MPVAKPLRLSYLVARLDRVINQRVAECVQPHGLNVPQYTALSILGRRSGLSNAQLARRTYVSPQGMNQVLDQLAQLGLVARKQSKTHGRILHVQLTAQGKRVLVACDAAVDALEADMLQNINVSERKKLMHGLLACVHALHGGLETVKELEL
;
A
#
# COMPACT_ATOMS: atom_id res chain seq x y z
N MET A 1 31.34 -15.24 -28.44
CA MET A 1 29.92 -14.96 -28.21
C MET A 1 29.79 -14.32 -26.83
N PRO A 2 29.25 -13.14 -26.69
CA PRO A 2 28.98 -12.61 -25.37
C PRO A 2 27.88 -13.45 -24.74
N VAL A 3 28.18 -14.10 -23.61
CA VAL A 3 27.19 -14.80 -22.80
C VAL A 3 26.23 -13.73 -22.29
N ALA A 4 24.98 -13.79 -22.73
CA ALA A 4 23.94 -12.88 -22.26
C ALA A 4 23.87 -13.02 -20.74
N LYS A 5 24.17 -11.94 -20.02
CA LYS A 5 24.05 -11.92 -18.55
C LYS A 5 22.60 -12.27 -18.19
N PRO A 6 22.38 -13.17 -17.23
CA PRO A 6 21.03 -13.50 -16.80
C PRO A 6 20.31 -12.24 -16.29
N LEU A 7 19.01 -12.17 -16.58
CA LEU A 7 18.16 -11.08 -16.13
C LEU A 7 18.21 -10.98 -14.59
N ARG A 8 18.53 -9.81 -14.06
CA ARG A 8 18.61 -9.61 -12.60
C ARG A 8 17.22 -9.56 -11.99
N LEU A 9 17.06 -10.25 -10.86
CA LEU A 9 15.80 -10.22 -10.08
C LEU A 9 15.37 -8.79 -9.73
N SER A 10 16.33 -7.94 -9.31
CA SER A 10 16.05 -6.53 -9.00
C SER A 10 15.46 -5.76 -10.17
N TYR A 11 15.88 -6.06 -11.40
CA TYR A 11 15.29 -5.45 -12.61
C TYR A 11 13.86 -5.91 -12.83
N LEU A 12 13.57 -7.20 -12.63
CA LEU A 12 12.20 -7.74 -12.76
C LEU A 12 11.26 -7.12 -11.72
N VAL A 13 11.71 -7.02 -10.47
CA VAL A 13 10.94 -6.41 -9.38
C VAL A 13 10.63 -4.95 -9.70
N ALA A 14 11.63 -4.16 -10.12
CA ALA A 14 11.44 -2.76 -10.49
C ALA A 14 10.50 -2.58 -11.69
N ARG A 15 10.57 -3.50 -12.67
CA ARG A 15 9.66 -3.49 -13.82
C ARG A 15 8.23 -3.85 -13.40
N LEU A 16 8.08 -4.86 -12.55
CA LEU A 16 6.78 -5.27 -12.02
C LEU A 16 6.14 -4.16 -11.19
N ASP A 17 6.89 -3.54 -10.29
CA ASP A 17 6.45 -2.38 -9.50
C ASP A 17 5.88 -1.27 -10.38
N ARG A 18 6.62 -0.89 -11.44
CA ARG A 18 6.15 0.15 -12.39
C ARG A 18 4.81 -0.21 -13.03
N VAL A 19 4.66 -1.48 -13.49
CA VAL A 19 3.42 -1.93 -14.14
C VAL A 19 2.28 -1.98 -13.13
N ILE A 20 2.51 -2.51 -11.93
CA ILE A 20 1.50 -2.55 -10.85
C ILE A 20 1.04 -1.13 -10.52
N ASN A 21 1.96 -0.20 -10.26
CA ASN A 21 1.62 1.18 -9.93
C ASN A 21 0.76 1.86 -11.02
N GLN A 22 1.09 1.64 -12.30
CA GLN A 22 0.28 2.15 -13.41
C GLN A 22 -1.13 1.55 -13.40
N ARG A 23 -1.24 0.23 -13.27
CA ARG A 23 -2.54 -0.47 -13.28
C ARG A 23 -3.38 -0.13 -12.05
N VAL A 24 -2.77 -0.01 -10.89
CA VAL A 24 -3.46 0.44 -9.67
C VAL A 24 -3.98 1.87 -9.84
N ALA A 25 -3.19 2.78 -10.47
CA ALA A 25 -3.67 4.12 -10.76
C ALA A 25 -4.92 4.11 -11.64
N GLU A 26 -4.97 3.25 -12.68
CA GLU A 26 -6.14 3.06 -13.53
C GLU A 26 -7.37 2.53 -12.74
N CYS A 27 -7.14 1.65 -11.75
CA CYS A 27 -8.20 1.12 -10.89
C CYS A 27 -8.81 2.17 -9.95
N VAL A 28 -7.98 3.06 -9.37
CA VAL A 28 -8.43 3.98 -8.33
C VAL A 28 -8.87 5.36 -8.85
N GLN A 29 -8.41 5.75 -10.04
CA GLN A 29 -8.77 7.02 -10.68
C GLN A 29 -10.28 7.23 -10.84
N PRO A 30 -11.10 6.22 -11.23
CA PRO A 30 -12.57 6.38 -11.34
C PRO A 30 -13.23 6.72 -9.99
N HIS A 31 -12.55 6.45 -8.88
CA HIS A 31 -12.99 6.75 -7.51
C HIS A 31 -12.45 8.09 -6.98
N GLY A 32 -11.78 8.88 -7.85
CA GLY A 32 -11.21 10.19 -7.51
C GLY A 32 -9.93 10.13 -6.70
N LEU A 33 -9.22 8.99 -6.70
CA LEU A 33 -7.99 8.78 -5.95
C LEU A 33 -6.76 8.64 -6.86
N ASN A 34 -5.60 8.96 -6.30
CA ASN A 34 -4.31 8.54 -6.83
C ASN A 34 -3.72 7.40 -5.98
N VAL A 35 -2.62 6.81 -6.44
CA VAL A 35 -1.99 5.66 -5.77
C VAL A 35 -1.57 5.97 -4.33
N PRO A 36 -0.88 7.08 -4.01
CA PRO A 36 -0.56 7.44 -2.63
C PRO A 36 -1.78 7.57 -1.71
N GLN A 37 -2.86 8.15 -2.21
CA GLN A 37 -4.12 8.30 -1.47
C GLN A 37 -4.77 6.94 -1.20
N TYR A 38 -4.85 6.08 -2.21
CA TYR A 38 -5.35 4.71 -2.05
C TYR A 38 -4.50 3.91 -1.07
N THR A 39 -3.18 3.98 -1.20
CA THR A 39 -2.25 3.28 -0.28
C THR A 39 -2.47 3.71 1.17
N ALA A 40 -2.62 5.01 1.42
CA ALA A 40 -2.92 5.53 2.76
C ALA A 40 -4.26 5.00 3.29
N LEU A 41 -5.33 5.01 2.47
CA LEU A 41 -6.63 4.47 2.84
C LEU A 41 -6.57 2.97 3.12
N SER A 42 -5.87 2.19 2.29
CA SER A 42 -5.71 0.74 2.44
C SER A 42 -5.02 0.38 3.77
N ILE A 43 -3.96 1.10 4.13
CA ILE A 43 -3.26 0.90 5.41
C ILE A 43 -4.18 1.27 6.58
N LEU A 44 -4.90 2.39 6.50
CA LEU A 44 -5.86 2.82 7.53
C LEU A 44 -7.05 1.87 7.67
N GLY A 45 -7.45 1.21 6.58
CA GLY A 45 -8.49 0.17 6.60
C GLY A 45 -8.09 -1.07 7.40
N ARG A 46 -6.81 -1.43 7.34
CA ARG A 46 -6.24 -2.56 8.10
C ARG A 46 -5.87 -2.18 9.53
N ARG A 47 -5.43 -0.96 9.74
CA ARG A 47 -4.97 -0.44 11.03
C ARG A 47 -5.48 0.99 11.26
N SER A 48 -6.51 1.13 12.08
CA SER A 48 -7.03 2.44 12.45
C SER A 48 -6.13 3.15 13.47
N GLY A 49 -6.20 4.46 13.52
CA GLY A 49 -5.55 5.24 14.56
C GLY A 49 -4.05 5.42 14.41
N LEU A 50 -3.52 5.33 13.20
CA LEU A 50 -2.12 5.62 12.93
C LEU A 50 -1.85 7.13 12.91
N SER A 51 -0.68 7.53 13.39
CA SER A 51 -0.18 8.90 13.22
C SER A 51 0.34 9.13 11.80
N ASN A 52 0.49 10.40 11.42
CA ASN A 52 1.10 10.76 10.14
C ASN A 52 2.49 10.13 9.96
N ALA A 53 3.34 10.16 10.99
CA ALA A 53 4.68 9.58 10.94
C ALA A 53 4.66 8.06 10.76
N GLN A 54 3.70 7.37 11.37
CA GLN A 54 3.52 5.92 11.21
C GLN A 54 3.05 5.57 9.80
N LEU A 55 2.12 6.34 9.23
CA LEU A 55 1.67 6.18 7.85
C LEU A 55 2.80 6.44 6.85
N ALA A 56 3.54 7.54 7.04
CA ALA A 56 4.65 7.92 6.17
C ALA A 56 5.71 6.79 6.08
N ARG A 57 6.08 6.20 7.22
CA ARG A 57 7.02 5.08 7.26
C ARG A 57 6.52 3.85 6.50
N ARG A 58 5.22 3.55 6.56
CA ARG A 58 4.62 2.38 5.91
C ARG A 58 4.44 2.56 4.40
N THR A 59 4.36 3.79 3.93
CA THR A 59 4.12 4.12 2.52
C THR A 59 5.38 4.55 1.77
N TYR A 60 6.52 4.60 2.45
CA TYR A 60 7.78 5.14 1.90
C TYR A 60 7.66 6.57 1.37
N VAL A 61 6.71 7.31 1.89
CA VAL A 61 6.50 8.75 1.63
C VAL A 61 7.11 9.55 2.76
N SER A 62 7.67 10.72 2.47
CA SER A 62 8.14 11.61 3.52
C SER A 62 6.98 12.05 4.44
N PRO A 63 7.24 12.38 5.72
CA PRO A 63 6.19 12.89 6.61
C PRO A 63 5.48 14.13 6.04
N GLN A 64 6.20 14.99 5.33
CA GLN A 64 5.64 16.17 4.66
C GLN A 64 4.74 15.77 3.48
N GLY A 65 5.17 14.82 2.63
CA GLY A 65 4.35 14.28 1.54
C GLY A 65 3.09 13.59 2.07
N MET A 66 3.20 12.84 3.18
CA MET A 66 2.05 12.19 3.81
C MET A 66 1.07 13.22 4.39
N ASN A 67 1.53 14.36 4.93
CA ASN A 67 0.64 15.45 5.34
C ASN A 67 -0.21 15.94 4.17
N GLN A 68 0.39 16.16 3.00
CA GLN A 68 -0.34 16.60 1.80
C GLN A 68 -1.39 15.56 1.37
N VAL A 69 -1.03 14.26 1.37
CA VAL A 69 -1.97 13.17 1.07
C VAL A 69 -3.15 13.19 2.04
N LEU A 70 -2.88 13.30 3.33
CA LEU A 70 -3.93 13.30 4.36
C LEU A 70 -4.80 14.55 4.32
N ASP A 71 -4.24 15.73 4.00
CA ASP A 71 -5.01 16.96 3.81
C ASP A 71 -5.99 16.85 2.64
N GLN A 72 -5.54 16.30 1.52
CA GLN A 72 -6.39 16.02 0.36
C GLN A 72 -7.50 15.01 0.69
N LEU A 73 -7.15 13.90 1.38
CA LEU A 73 -8.15 12.90 1.81
C LEU A 73 -9.17 13.47 2.79
N ALA A 74 -8.75 14.37 3.70
CA ALA A 74 -9.65 15.07 4.61
C ALA A 74 -10.58 16.04 3.86
N GLN A 75 -10.07 16.77 2.88
CA GLN A 75 -10.90 17.63 2.00
C GLN A 75 -11.93 16.82 1.22
N LEU A 76 -11.60 15.62 0.80
CA LEU A 76 -12.54 14.68 0.16
C LEU A 76 -13.52 14.02 1.16
N GLY A 77 -13.36 14.28 2.47
CA GLY A 77 -14.20 13.68 3.51
C GLY A 77 -13.95 12.19 3.74
N LEU A 78 -12.80 11.66 3.30
CA LEU A 78 -12.49 10.22 3.36
C LEU A 78 -11.78 9.82 4.66
N VAL A 79 -11.08 10.76 5.30
CA VAL A 79 -10.40 10.58 6.58
C VAL A 79 -10.77 11.68 7.56
N ALA A 80 -10.67 11.39 8.86
CA ALA A 80 -10.79 12.35 9.95
C ALA A 80 -9.59 12.22 10.88
N ARG A 81 -9.13 13.38 11.40
CA ARG A 81 -8.07 13.43 12.41
C ARG A 81 -8.71 13.56 13.79
N LYS A 82 -8.29 12.70 14.71
CA LYS A 82 -8.72 12.75 16.12
C LYS A 82 -7.52 12.91 17.02
N GLN A 83 -7.65 13.72 18.05
CA GLN A 83 -6.61 13.82 19.07
C GLN A 83 -6.48 12.51 19.84
N SER A 84 -5.23 12.13 20.14
CA SER A 84 -4.95 11.01 21.02
C SER A 84 -5.50 11.30 22.42
N LYS A 85 -6.19 10.31 22.99
CA LYS A 85 -6.66 10.39 24.38
C LYS A 85 -5.53 10.41 25.41
N THR A 86 -4.36 9.86 25.04
CA THR A 86 -3.20 9.70 25.94
C THR A 86 -2.10 10.72 25.72
N HIS A 87 -1.99 11.30 24.50
CA HIS A 87 -0.96 12.27 24.14
C HIS A 87 -1.60 13.38 23.29
N GLY A 88 -2.03 14.44 23.91
CA GLY A 88 -2.82 15.52 23.30
C GLY A 88 -2.20 16.25 22.10
N ARG A 89 -0.92 15.98 21.75
CA ARG A 89 -0.25 16.53 20.58
C ARG A 89 -0.24 15.58 19.37
N ILE A 90 -0.59 14.31 19.57
CA ILE A 90 -0.57 13.32 18.47
C ILE A 90 -1.96 13.22 17.89
N LEU A 91 -2.07 13.50 16.58
CA LEU A 91 -3.29 13.31 15.82
C LEU A 91 -3.28 11.90 15.20
N HIS A 92 -4.30 11.15 15.49
CA HIS A 92 -4.56 9.86 14.85
C HIS A 92 -5.51 10.04 13.67
N VAL A 93 -5.22 9.34 12.58
CA VAL A 93 -6.03 9.37 11.37
C VAL A 93 -6.94 8.13 11.34
N GLN A 94 -8.18 8.34 10.97
CA GLN A 94 -9.19 7.28 10.85
C GLN A 94 -9.98 7.46 9.57
N LEU A 95 -10.44 6.34 8.98
CA LEU A 95 -11.39 6.37 7.87
C LEU A 95 -12.75 6.88 8.35
N THR A 96 -13.38 7.71 7.54
CA THR A 96 -14.80 8.03 7.67
C THR A 96 -15.65 6.89 7.10
N ALA A 97 -16.97 6.93 7.31
CA ALA A 97 -17.89 6.00 6.66
C ALA A 97 -17.80 6.08 5.12
N GLN A 98 -17.62 7.28 4.56
CA GLN A 98 -17.40 7.47 3.13
C GLN A 98 -16.05 6.90 2.70
N GLY A 99 -14.98 7.13 3.47
CA GLY A 99 -13.65 6.57 3.20
C GLY A 99 -13.66 5.05 3.15
N LYS A 100 -14.39 4.40 4.04
CA LYS A 100 -14.57 2.94 4.03
C LYS A 100 -15.28 2.46 2.76
N ARG A 101 -16.35 3.14 2.33
CA ARG A 101 -17.08 2.77 1.09
C ARG A 101 -16.19 2.92 -0.14
N VAL A 102 -15.46 4.02 -0.26
CA VAL A 102 -14.54 4.26 -1.38
C VAL A 102 -13.41 3.23 -1.37
N LEU A 103 -12.85 2.91 -0.20
CA LEU A 103 -11.81 1.89 -0.07
C LEU A 103 -12.31 0.52 -0.56
N VAL A 104 -13.50 0.07 -0.14
CA VAL A 104 -14.07 -1.21 -0.59
C VAL A 104 -14.22 -1.25 -2.11
N ALA A 105 -14.66 -0.16 -2.74
CA ALA A 105 -14.79 -0.10 -4.19
C ALA A 105 -13.43 -0.15 -4.90
N CYS A 106 -12.41 0.54 -4.37
CA CYS A 106 -11.05 0.48 -4.88
C CYS A 106 -10.43 -0.91 -4.69
N ASP A 107 -10.59 -1.51 -3.50
CA ASP A 107 -10.07 -2.84 -3.21
C ASP A 107 -10.63 -3.89 -4.17
N ALA A 108 -11.94 -3.84 -4.48
CA ALA A 108 -12.54 -4.76 -5.45
C ALA A 108 -11.89 -4.65 -6.85
N ALA A 109 -11.54 -3.45 -7.29
CA ALA A 109 -10.87 -3.25 -8.58
C ALA A 109 -9.40 -3.73 -8.53
N VAL A 110 -8.70 -3.51 -7.41
CA VAL A 110 -7.32 -3.96 -7.22
C VAL A 110 -7.26 -5.48 -7.03
N ASP A 111 -8.22 -6.09 -6.34
CA ASP A 111 -8.32 -7.55 -6.20
C ASP A 111 -8.48 -8.22 -7.58
N ALA A 112 -9.30 -7.64 -8.47
CA ALA A 112 -9.44 -8.13 -9.84
C ALA A 112 -8.12 -8.01 -10.62
N LEU A 113 -7.38 -6.92 -10.47
CA LEU A 113 -6.05 -6.74 -11.05
C LEU A 113 -5.06 -7.79 -10.54
N GLU A 114 -5.05 -8.07 -9.22
CA GLU A 114 -4.17 -9.09 -8.64
C GLU A 114 -4.55 -10.49 -9.12
N ALA A 115 -5.85 -10.78 -9.25
CA ALA A 115 -6.31 -12.05 -9.81
C ALA A 115 -5.80 -12.26 -11.23
N ASP A 116 -5.88 -11.23 -12.08
CA ASP A 116 -5.34 -11.26 -13.45
C ASP A 116 -3.81 -11.44 -13.45
N MET A 117 -3.11 -10.71 -12.61
CA MET A 117 -1.65 -10.82 -12.47
C MET A 117 -1.21 -12.23 -12.09
N LEU A 118 -1.98 -12.89 -11.24
CA LEU A 118 -1.64 -14.20 -10.67
C LEU A 118 -2.33 -15.39 -11.38
N GLN A 119 -3.04 -15.16 -12.49
CA GLN A 119 -3.87 -16.18 -13.15
C GLN A 119 -3.10 -17.45 -13.54
N ASN A 120 -1.81 -17.32 -13.88
CA ASN A 120 -0.95 -18.42 -14.29
C ASN A 120 -0.08 -18.98 -13.16
N ILE A 121 -0.31 -18.58 -11.93
CA ILE A 121 0.46 -18.97 -10.74
C ILE A 121 -0.47 -19.70 -9.78
N ASN A 122 -0.18 -20.97 -9.48
CA ASN A 122 -1.00 -21.76 -8.57
C ASN A 122 -0.84 -21.29 -7.09
N VAL A 123 -1.75 -21.75 -6.22
CA VAL A 123 -1.80 -21.30 -4.81
C VAL A 123 -0.48 -21.55 -4.06
N SER A 124 0.19 -22.70 -4.30
CA SER A 124 1.47 -23.02 -3.66
C SER A 124 2.58 -22.08 -4.13
N GLU A 125 2.61 -21.79 -5.42
CA GLU A 125 3.58 -20.85 -6.02
C GLU A 125 3.37 -19.43 -5.54
N ARG A 126 2.10 -18.98 -5.38
CA ARG A 126 1.77 -17.67 -4.82
C ARG A 126 2.31 -17.52 -3.40
N LYS A 127 2.14 -18.54 -2.56
CA LYS A 127 2.69 -18.54 -1.19
C LYS A 127 4.21 -18.45 -1.19
N LYS A 128 4.88 -19.22 -2.05
CA LYS A 128 6.35 -19.18 -2.19
C LYS A 128 6.84 -17.82 -2.68
N LEU A 129 6.15 -17.23 -3.65
CA LEU A 129 6.46 -15.90 -4.19
C LEU A 129 6.33 -14.84 -3.08
N MET A 130 5.23 -14.86 -2.34
CA MET A 130 5.00 -13.94 -1.22
C MET A 130 6.10 -14.05 -0.16
N HIS A 131 6.41 -15.27 0.29
CA HIS A 131 7.48 -15.50 1.25
C HIS A 131 8.85 -15.03 0.73
N GLY A 132 9.15 -15.30 -0.53
CA GLY A 132 10.42 -14.87 -1.16
C GLY A 132 10.55 -13.35 -1.21
N LEU A 133 9.50 -12.65 -1.63
CA LEU A 133 9.49 -11.18 -1.66
C LEU A 133 9.64 -10.58 -0.25
N LEU A 134 8.92 -11.12 0.73
CA LEU A 134 9.03 -10.70 2.13
C LEU A 134 10.44 -10.92 2.68
N ALA A 135 11.06 -12.07 2.41
CA ALA A 135 12.43 -12.34 2.82
C ALA A 135 13.41 -11.32 2.23
N CYS A 136 13.22 -10.92 0.96
CA CYS A 136 14.01 -9.87 0.31
C CYS A 136 13.82 -8.50 0.99
N VAL A 137 12.59 -8.13 1.30
CA VAL A 137 12.28 -6.87 2.02
C VAL A 137 12.95 -6.84 3.38
N HIS A 138 12.87 -7.93 4.15
CA HIS A 138 13.54 -8.03 5.45
C HIS A 138 15.07 -7.96 5.34
N ALA A 139 15.66 -8.66 4.37
CA ALA A 139 17.10 -8.67 4.16
C ALA A 139 17.66 -7.26 3.83
N LEU A 140 16.85 -6.43 3.18
CA LEU A 140 17.20 -5.04 2.84
C LEU A 140 16.70 -4.02 3.87
N HIS A 141 16.28 -4.45 5.06
CA HIS A 141 15.76 -3.58 6.12
C HIS A 141 14.58 -2.70 5.67
N GLY A 142 13.72 -3.22 4.80
CA GLY A 142 12.60 -2.49 4.17
C GLY A 142 11.42 -2.14 5.09
N GLY A 143 11.58 -2.17 6.41
CA GLY A 143 10.67 -1.55 7.38
C GLY A 143 9.32 -2.24 7.61
N LEU A 144 9.10 -3.43 7.10
CA LEU A 144 7.96 -4.28 7.49
C LEU A 144 8.28 -4.93 8.83
N GLU A 145 7.61 -4.52 9.89
CA GLU A 145 7.96 -4.87 11.27
C GLU A 145 7.77 -6.35 11.61
N THR A 146 7.04 -7.15 10.88
CA THR A 146 7.09 -8.64 10.95
C THR A 146 6.18 -9.29 9.90
N VAL A 147 6.52 -10.51 9.47
CA VAL A 147 5.66 -11.42 8.68
C VAL A 147 4.29 -11.65 9.35
N LYS A 148 4.21 -11.58 10.69
CA LYS A 148 2.95 -11.69 11.46
C LYS A 148 1.91 -10.61 11.14
N GLU A 149 2.30 -9.47 10.60
CA GLU A 149 1.37 -8.40 10.22
C GLU A 149 0.76 -8.62 8.83
N LEU A 150 1.22 -9.61 8.09
CA LEU A 150 0.78 -9.98 6.75
C LEU A 150 0.07 -11.35 6.71
N GLU A 151 0.07 -12.09 7.83
CA GLU A 151 -0.77 -13.27 7.99
C GLU A 151 -2.20 -12.80 8.30
N LEU A 152 -2.93 -12.52 7.25
CA LEU A 152 -4.40 -12.48 7.21
C LEU A 152 -4.91 -13.78 6.65
#